data_544789f2a048bd79c889cdefb54e56af
#
_entry.id   544789f2a048bd79c889cdefb54e56af
#
_cell.length_a   1.000
_cell.length_b   1.000
_cell.length_c   1.000
_cell.angle_alpha   90.00
_cell.angle_beta   90.00
_cell.angle_gamma   90.00
#
_symmetry.space_group_name_H-M   'P 1'
#
loop_
_entity.id
_entity.type
_entity.pdbx_description
1 polymer ?
#
loop_
_entity_poly.entity_id
_entity_poly.type
_entity_poly.pdbx_seq_one_letter_code
_entity_poly.pdbx_strand_id
1 'polypeptide(L)'
;MTQSEFKLDEAVAILERTPATLKAMLDGLPDIWTRAAEGEGTWSPYDVIGHLIHGERTDWIPRAQHILAADPRPFVPFHRTAQFTESRSQTLCQLLETFARLRTENVATLRGMNLIESDFDRRGLHPELGEVTLRQLLATWVVHDLDHVGQIARTMAKAYTNATGPWIEYLSILRDRVKE
;
A
#
# COMPACT_ATOMS: atom_id res chain seq x y z
N MET A 1 -1.93 21.50 11.22
CA MET A 1 -1.03 20.39 11.60
C MET A 1 0.37 20.74 11.14
N THR A 2 1.35 20.75 12.03
CA THR A 2 2.77 20.81 11.63
C THR A 2 3.10 19.52 10.90
N GLN A 3 3.55 19.60 9.64
CA GLN A 3 4.07 18.43 8.93
C GLN A 3 5.26 17.89 9.73
N SER A 4 5.22 16.62 10.11
CA SER A 4 6.35 15.97 10.78
C SER A 4 7.44 15.71 9.75
N GLU A 5 8.68 15.97 10.13
CA GLU A 5 9.85 15.54 9.37
C GLU A 5 9.86 14.00 9.28
N PHE A 6 10.29 13.45 8.12
CA PHE A 6 10.38 12.00 7.94
C PHE A 6 11.43 11.39 8.88
N LYS A 7 11.03 10.35 9.62
CA LYS A 7 11.92 9.53 10.45
C LYS A 7 11.72 8.06 10.11
N LEU A 8 12.82 7.39 9.82
CA LEU A 8 12.81 5.99 9.38
C LEU A 8 12.17 5.07 10.42
N ASP A 9 12.49 5.23 11.70
CA ASP A 9 11.95 4.37 12.77
C ASP A 9 10.43 4.53 12.92
N GLU A 10 9.92 5.76 12.76
CA GLU A 10 8.47 6.01 12.78
C GLU A 10 7.79 5.40 11.55
N ALA A 11 8.40 5.51 10.37
CA ALA A 11 7.93 4.90 9.14
C ALA A 11 7.87 3.37 9.26
N VAL A 12 8.96 2.74 9.69
CA VAL A 12 9.05 1.30 9.92
C VAL A 12 8.02 0.82 10.92
N ALA A 13 7.79 1.58 12.01
CA ALA A 13 6.78 1.21 13.00
C ALA A 13 5.34 1.15 12.44
N ILE A 14 5.01 1.94 11.41
CA ILE A 14 3.71 1.86 10.71
C ILE A 14 3.72 0.68 9.75
N LEU A 15 4.76 0.54 8.93
CA LEU A 15 4.90 -0.55 7.95
C LEU A 15 4.78 -1.95 8.60
N GLU A 16 5.34 -2.13 9.79
CA GLU A 16 5.25 -3.39 10.55
C GLU A 16 3.82 -3.69 11.05
N ARG A 17 2.99 -2.67 11.24
CA ARG A 17 1.61 -2.84 11.73
C ARG A 17 0.62 -3.14 10.60
N THR A 18 0.87 -2.71 9.38
CA THR A 18 -0.06 -2.85 8.26
C THR A 18 -0.52 -4.29 8.04
N PRO A 19 0.34 -5.34 8.02
CA PRO A 19 -0.12 -6.71 7.81
C PRO A 19 -1.10 -7.20 8.89
N ALA A 20 -0.80 -6.93 10.16
CA ALA A 20 -1.68 -7.32 11.26
C ALA A 20 -3.02 -6.58 11.23
N THR A 21 -3.00 -5.29 10.85
CA THR A 21 -4.20 -4.48 10.67
C THR A 21 -5.10 -5.05 9.57
N LEU A 22 -4.53 -5.33 8.40
CA LEU A 22 -5.28 -5.90 7.28
C LEU A 22 -5.79 -7.31 7.56
N LYS A 23 -4.98 -8.13 8.25
CA LYS A 23 -5.44 -9.45 8.71
C LYS A 23 -6.63 -9.34 9.67
N ALA A 24 -6.57 -8.45 10.66
CA ALA A 24 -7.67 -8.24 11.61
C ALA A 24 -8.95 -7.70 10.94
N MET A 25 -8.80 -6.92 9.86
CA MET A 25 -9.94 -6.39 9.11
C MET A 25 -10.62 -7.42 8.20
N LEU A 26 -9.88 -8.39 7.65
CA LEU A 26 -10.36 -9.18 6.50
C LEU A 26 -10.41 -10.69 6.75
N ASP A 27 -9.57 -11.23 7.65
CA ASP A 27 -9.46 -12.68 7.82
C ASP A 27 -10.77 -13.28 8.37
N GLY A 28 -11.22 -14.36 7.76
CA GLY A 28 -12.47 -15.04 8.14
C GLY A 28 -13.76 -14.35 7.73
N LEU A 29 -13.71 -13.19 7.05
CA LEU A 29 -14.91 -12.54 6.55
C LEU A 29 -15.44 -13.21 5.28
N PRO A 30 -16.79 -13.24 5.08
CA PRO A 30 -17.42 -13.73 3.86
C PRO A 30 -17.04 -12.89 2.61
N ASP A 31 -17.18 -13.49 1.43
CA ASP A 31 -16.84 -12.89 0.14
C ASP A 31 -17.56 -11.54 -0.13
N ILE A 32 -18.73 -11.35 0.42
CA ILE A 32 -19.45 -10.07 0.31
C ILE A 32 -18.65 -8.88 0.85
N TRP A 33 -17.73 -9.10 1.81
CA TRP A 33 -16.87 -8.08 2.37
C TRP A 33 -15.51 -7.99 1.70
N THR A 34 -15.05 -9.12 1.16
CA THR A 34 -13.66 -9.24 0.71
C THR A 34 -13.51 -9.21 -0.81
N ARG A 35 -14.60 -9.52 -1.55
CA ARG A 35 -14.58 -9.56 -3.02
C ARG A 35 -15.53 -8.56 -3.69
N ALA A 36 -16.36 -7.84 -2.92
CA ALA A 36 -17.15 -6.74 -3.46
C ALA A 36 -16.26 -5.53 -3.76
N ALA A 37 -16.59 -4.80 -4.83
CA ALA A 37 -15.97 -3.55 -5.21
C ALA A 37 -16.99 -2.40 -5.14
N GLU A 38 -16.53 -1.14 -5.15
CA GLU A 38 -17.43 0.04 -5.10
C GLU A 38 -18.21 0.25 -6.40
N GLY A 39 -17.74 -0.31 -7.50
CA GLY A 39 -18.34 -0.20 -8.84
C GLY A 39 -17.39 -0.71 -9.93
N GLU A 40 -17.80 -0.55 -11.18
CA GLU A 40 -17.00 -0.98 -12.32
C GLU A 40 -15.63 -0.29 -12.34
N GLY A 41 -14.59 -1.06 -12.58
CA GLY A 41 -13.20 -0.57 -12.62
C GLY A 41 -12.58 -0.27 -11.26
N THR A 42 -13.29 -0.50 -10.14
CA THR A 42 -12.73 -0.37 -8.78
C THR A 42 -12.26 -1.71 -8.24
N TRP A 43 -11.45 -1.68 -7.21
CA TRP A 43 -10.82 -2.87 -6.63
C TRP A 43 -11.56 -3.33 -5.36
N SER A 44 -11.69 -4.65 -5.24
CA SER A 44 -12.11 -5.28 -4.00
C SER A 44 -10.97 -5.29 -2.97
N PRO A 45 -11.27 -5.50 -1.67
CA PRO A 45 -10.23 -5.74 -0.66
C PRO A 45 -9.24 -6.85 -1.06
N TYR A 46 -9.72 -7.93 -1.66
CA TYR A 46 -8.88 -9.01 -2.19
C TYR A 46 -7.88 -8.50 -3.24
N ASP A 47 -8.32 -7.68 -4.19
CA ASP A 47 -7.47 -7.11 -5.23
C ASP A 47 -6.43 -6.17 -4.65
N VAL A 48 -6.81 -5.38 -3.64
CA VAL A 48 -5.89 -4.47 -2.93
C VAL A 48 -4.77 -5.26 -2.23
N ILE A 49 -5.06 -6.38 -1.57
CA ILE A 49 -4.01 -7.21 -0.96
C ILE A 49 -3.06 -7.75 -2.04
N GLY A 50 -3.58 -8.20 -3.16
CA GLY A 50 -2.74 -8.63 -4.30
C GLY A 50 -1.84 -7.51 -4.84
N HIS A 51 -2.37 -6.28 -4.92
CA HIS A 51 -1.62 -5.10 -5.32
C HIS A 51 -0.49 -4.76 -4.32
N LEU A 52 -0.77 -4.80 -3.03
CA LEU A 52 0.25 -4.60 -2.00
C LEU A 52 1.37 -5.64 -2.11
N ILE A 53 1.03 -6.92 -2.34
CA ILE A 53 2.03 -7.99 -2.56
C ILE A 53 2.91 -7.68 -3.78
N HIS A 54 2.32 -7.22 -4.88
CA HIS A 54 3.09 -6.84 -6.07
C HIS A 54 4.05 -5.68 -5.76
N GLY A 55 3.61 -4.67 -5.01
CA GLY A 55 4.45 -3.59 -4.53
C GLY A 55 5.62 -4.06 -3.66
N GLU A 56 5.38 -5.01 -2.74
CA GLU A 56 6.44 -5.60 -1.92
C GLU A 56 7.52 -6.31 -2.77
N ARG A 57 7.13 -6.92 -3.87
CA ARG A 57 8.05 -7.66 -4.74
C ARG A 57 8.86 -6.77 -5.69
N THR A 58 8.25 -5.69 -6.18
CA THR A 58 8.76 -5.00 -7.37
C THR A 58 9.08 -3.52 -7.15
N ASP A 59 8.59 -2.92 -6.08
CA ASP A 59 8.63 -1.45 -5.94
C ASP A 59 9.60 -0.98 -4.85
N TRP A 60 9.28 -1.18 -3.59
CA TRP A 60 9.92 -0.47 -2.48
C TRP A 60 11.40 -0.76 -2.31
N ILE A 61 11.75 -1.99 -2.04
CA ILE A 61 13.15 -2.41 -1.81
C ILE A 61 13.98 -2.38 -3.09
N PRO A 62 13.47 -2.90 -4.25
CA PRO A 62 14.19 -2.76 -5.52
C PRO A 62 14.53 -1.31 -5.88
N ARG A 63 13.60 -0.38 -5.70
CA ARG A 63 13.84 1.05 -5.98
C ARG A 63 14.78 1.70 -4.96
N ALA A 64 14.68 1.35 -3.69
CA ALA A 64 15.62 1.82 -2.67
C ALA A 64 17.05 1.38 -3.00
N GLN A 65 17.24 0.12 -3.36
CA GLN A 65 18.55 -0.42 -3.79
C GLN A 65 19.06 0.26 -5.07
N HIS A 66 18.18 0.52 -6.03
CA HIS A 66 18.51 1.23 -7.26
C HIS A 66 19.02 2.65 -6.99
N ILE A 67 18.36 3.40 -6.10
CA ILE A 67 18.81 4.73 -5.65
C ILE A 67 20.17 4.65 -4.96
N LEU A 68 20.34 3.69 -4.06
CA LEU A 68 21.59 3.51 -3.30
C LEU A 68 22.75 3.07 -4.19
N ALA A 69 22.49 2.34 -5.27
CA ALA A 69 23.49 2.00 -6.27
C ALA A 69 23.87 3.15 -7.20
N ALA A 70 23.17 4.31 -7.11
CA ALA A 70 23.31 5.45 -8.03
C ALA A 70 23.15 5.05 -9.51
N ASP A 71 22.25 4.10 -9.80
CA ASP A 71 21.96 3.66 -11.17
C ASP A 71 21.27 4.82 -11.92
N PRO A 72 21.82 5.29 -13.05
CA PRO A 72 21.24 6.44 -13.78
C PRO A 72 20.00 6.07 -14.60
N ARG A 73 19.67 4.79 -14.73
CA ARG A 73 18.49 4.35 -15.49
C ARG A 73 17.21 4.67 -14.74
N PRO A 74 16.08 4.89 -15.42
CA PRO A 74 14.77 4.97 -14.76
C PRO A 74 14.41 3.67 -14.05
N PHE A 75 13.59 3.78 -12.99
CA PHE A 75 12.97 2.60 -12.38
C PHE A 75 12.16 1.83 -13.41
N VAL A 76 12.05 0.51 -13.21
CA VAL A 76 11.09 -0.31 -13.97
C VAL A 76 9.68 0.23 -13.68
N PRO A 77 8.86 0.50 -14.73
CA PRO A 77 7.49 0.94 -14.54
C PRO A 77 6.68 -0.06 -13.71
N PHE A 78 5.90 0.46 -12.75
CA PHE A 78 5.05 -0.37 -11.91
C PHE A 78 3.83 -0.89 -12.67
N HIS A 79 3.58 -2.19 -12.65
CA HIS A 79 2.46 -2.80 -13.34
C HIS A 79 1.20 -2.78 -12.45
N ARG A 80 0.40 -1.73 -12.55
CA ARG A 80 -0.74 -1.43 -11.66
C ARG A 80 -1.83 -2.50 -11.58
N THR A 81 -1.89 -3.42 -12.52
CA THR A 81 -2.92 -4.47 -12.63
C THR A 81 -2.37 -5.89 -12.55
N ALA A 82 -1.10 -6.05 -12.17
CA ALA A 82 -0.44 -7.35 -12.07
C ALA A 82 -1.17 -8.33 -11.14
N GLN A 83 -1.78 -7.81 -10.05
CA GLN A 83 -2.52 -8.60 -9.07
C GLN A 83 -3.67 -9.41 -9.69
N PHE A 84 -4.32 -8.95 -10.74
CA PHE A 84 -5.41 -9.71 -11.39
C PHE A 84 -4.95 -11.01 -12.00
N THR A 85 -3.68 -11.14 -12.32
CA THR A 85 -3.06 -12.36 -12.83
C THR A 85 -2.34 -13.14 -11.72
N GLU A 86 -1.53 -12.43 -10.92
CA GLU A 86 -0.64 -13.03 -9.93
C GLU A 86 -1.39 -13.64 -8.72
N SER A 87 -2.52 -13.04 -8.35
CA SER A 87 -3.30 -13.46 -7.17
C SER A 87 -4.43 -14.45 -7.48
N ARG A 88 -4.77 -14.65 -8.76
CA ARG A 88 -6.01 -15.30 -9.22
C ARG A 88 -6.30 -16.67 -8.61
N SER A 89 -5.27 -17.46 -8.31
CA SER A 89 -5.40 -18.83 -7.79
C SER A 89 -5.26 -18.93 -6.27
N GLN A 90 -5.11 -17.81 -5.56
CA GLN A 90 -4.84 -17.80 -4.13
C GLN A 90 -6.11 -17.47 -3.34
N THR A 91 -6.22 -18.03 -2.13
CA THR A 91 -7.24 -17.60 -1.17
C THR A 91 -6.83 -16.28 -0.51
N LEU A 92 -7.78 -15.55 0.06
CA LEU A 92 -7.48 -14.33 0.81
C LEU A 92 -6.50 -14.60 1.97
N CYS A 93 -6.69 -15.70 2.70
CA CYS A 93 -5.79 -16.11 3.78
C CYS A 93 -4.34 -16.26 3.26
N GLN A 94 -4.14 -16.95 2.13
CA GLN A 94 -2.82 -17.10 1.51
C GLN A 94 -2.21 -15.76 1.08
N LEU A 95 -3.04 -14.83 0.58
CA LEU A 95 -2.56 -13.48 0.25
C LEU A 95 -2.13 -12.70 1.49
N LEU A 96 -2.93 -12.73 2.56
CA LEU A 96 -2.58 -12.04 3.82
C LEU A 96 -1.29 -12.59 4.43
N GLU A 97 -1.09 -13.91 4.41
CA GLU A 97 0.15 -14.56 4.87
C GLU A 97 1.34 -14.19 3.99
N THR A 98 1.15 -14.18 2.66
CA THR A 98 2.20 -13.78 1.71
C THR A 98 2.60 -12.33 1.92
N PHE A 99 1.63 -11.43 2.07
CA PHE A 99 1.90 -10.02 2.34
C PHE A 99 2.67 -9.83 3.65
N ALA A 100 2.25 -10.48 4.73
CA ALA A 100 2.92 -10.38 6.02
C ALA A 100 4.38 -10.86 5.96
N ARG A 101 4.62 -11.98 5.29
CA ARG A 101 5.98 -12.52 5.11
C ARG A 101 6.86 -11.56 4.30
N LEU A 102 6.40 -11.11 3.13
CA LEU A 102 7.16 -10.19 2.27
C LEU A 102 7.46 -8.88 2.99
N ARG A 103 6.50 -8.30 3.72
CA ARG A 103 6.71 -7.10 4.52
C ARG A 103 7.78 -7.30 5.59
N THR A 104 7.77 -8.42 6.28
CA THR A 104 8.78 -8.75 7.29
C THR A 104 10.17 -8.83 6.67
N GLU A 105 10.30 -9.52 5.53
CA GLU A 105 11.56 -9.65 4.78
C GLU A 105 12.07 -8.28 4.29
N ASN A 106 11.18 -7.46 3.74
CA ASN A 106 11.52 -6.15 3.20
C ASN A 106 11.90 -5.14 4.30
N VAL A 107 11.19 -5.13 5.42
CA VAL A 107 11.57 -4.29 6.58
C VAL A 107 12.90 -4.72 7.16
N ALA A 108 13.17 -6.03 7.26
CA ALA A 108 14.48 -6.51 7.68
C ALA A 108 15.59 -6.09 6.70
N THR A 109 15.33 -6.17 5.40
CA THR A 109 16.26 -5.69 4.36
C THR A 109 16.51 -4.20 4.49
N LEU A 110 15.44 -3.38 4.67
CA LEU A 110 15.55 -1.93 4.85
C LEU A 110 16.41 -1.57 6.07
N ARG A 111 16.19 -2.23 7.19
CA ARG A 111 17.03 -2.05 8.40
C ARG A 111 18.49 -2.44 8.15
N GLY A 112 18.71 -3.53 7.42
CA GLY A 112 20.06 -4.01 7.04
C GLY A 112 20.82 -3.07 6.11
N MET A 113 20.17 -2.12 5.46
CA MET A 113 20.85 -1.09 4.64
C MET A 113 21.65 -0.08 5.48
N ASN A 114 21.40 0.01 6.81
CA ASN A 114 22.09 0.90 7.74
C ASN A 114 22.18 2.34 7.24
N LEU A 115 21.05 2.87 6.77
CA LEU A 115 20.95 4.20 6.14
C LEU A 115 21.36 5.31 7.12
N ILE A 116 22.17 6.23 6.63
CA ILE A 116 22.54 7.47 7.32
C ILE A 116 21.79 8.66 6.72
N GLU A 117 21.77 9.80 7.41
CA GLU A 117 20.94 10.95 7.00
C GLU A 117 21.19 11.39 5.54
N SER A 118 22.43 11.38 5.08
CA SER A 118 22.78 11.77 3.72
C SER A 118 22.25 10.80 2.64
N ASP A 119 21.94 9.55 2.99
CA ASP A 119 21.38 8.60 2.01
C ASP A 119 19.95 8.96 1.63
N PHE A 120 19.19 9.60 2.54
CA PHE A 120 17.80 9.97 2.27
C PHE A 120 17.66 11.03 1.16
N ASP A 121 18.71 11.80 0.88
CA ASP A 121 18.73 12.82 -0.17
C ASP A 121 19.23 12.27 -1.52
N ARG A 122 19.68 10.99 -1.57
CA ARG A 122 20.07 10.33 -2.81
C ARG A 122 18.88 10.18 -3.74
N ARG A 123 19.14 10.26 -5.03
CA ARG A 123 18.10 10.38 -6.06
C ARG A 123 18.07 9.17 -6.98
N GLY A 124 16.86 8.86 -7.46
CA GLY A 124 16.61 7.96 -8.57
C GLY A 124 15.65 8.61 -9.57
N LEU A 125 15.52 8.02 -10.74
CA LEU A 125 14.67 8.53 -11.80
C LEU A 125 13.38 7.71 -11.89
N HIS A 126 12.26 8.31 -11.49
CA HIS A 126 10.94 7.69 -11.67
C HIS A 126 10.47 7.90 -13.12
N PRO A 127 9.92 6.88 -13.81
CA PRO A 127 9.60 6.96 -15.24
C PRO A 127 8.55 8.03 -15.60
N GLU A 128 7.66 8.38 -14.66
CA GLU A 128 6.58 9.36 -14.87
C GLU A 128 6.79 10.68 -14.10
N LEU A 129 7.45 10.63 -12.92
CA LEU A 129 7.55 11.76 -11.99
C LEU A 129 8.91 12.50 -12.07
N GLY A 130 9.87 11.97 -12.85
CA GLY A 130 11.22 12.51 -12.89
C GLY A 130 12.05 12.15 -11.65
N GLU A 131 12.91 13.06 -11.19
CA GLU A 131 13.77 12.80 -10.03
C GLU A 131 12.97 12.69 -8.73
N VAL A 132 13.26 11.65 -7.95
CA VAL A 132 12.71 11.41 -6.61
C VAL A 132 13.83 11.06 -5.64
N THR A 133 13.67 11.37 -4.35
CA THR A 133 14.65 11.00 -3.32
C THR A 133 14.29 9.71 -2.62
N LEU A 134 15.28 9.08 -1.95
CA LEU A 134 15.04 7.91 -1.11
C LEU A 134 14.05 8.25 0.02
N ARG A 135 14.16 9.44 0.62
CA ARG A 135 13.22 9.95 1.63
C ARG A 135 11.78 9.93 1.11
N GLN A 136 11.57 10.46 -0.10
CA GLN A 136 10.25 10.49 -0.72
C GLN A 136 9.72 9.08 -1.00
N LEU A 137 10.56 8.18 -1.50
CA LEU A 137 10.18 6.78 -1.75
C LEU A 137 9.70 6.10 -0.46
N LEU A 138 10.46 6.20 0.63
CA LEU A 138 10.13 5.55 1.89
C LEU A 138 8.92 6.18 2.58
N ALA A 139 8.77 7.49 2.50
CA ALA A 139 7.56 8.18 2.98
C ALA A 139 6.32 7.76 2.17
N THR A 140 6.48 7.62 0.84
CA THR A 140 5.42 7.14 -0.05
C THR A 140 4.98 5.73 0.29
N TRP A 141 5.89 4.82 0.64
CA TRP A 141 5.53 3.47 1.07
C TRP A 141 4.55 3.48 2.25
N VAL A 142 4.83 4.29 3.27
CA VAL A 142 3.93 4.43 4.44
C VAL A 142 2.56 4.99 4.03
N VAL A 143 2.56 6.07 3.26
CA VAL A 143 1.31 6.73 2.85
C VAL A 143 0.49 5.85 1.93
N HIS A 144 1.13 5.08 1.04
CA HIS A 144 0.50 4.11 0.16
C HIS A 144 -0.21 2.99 0.97
N ASP A 145 0.43 2.47 2.01
CA ASP A 145 -0.21 1.50 2.91
C ASP A 145 -1.47 2.09 3.56
N LEU A 146 -1.36 3.29 4.11
CA LEU A 146 -2.49 3.96 4.78
C LEU A 146 -3.62 4.30 3.80
N ASP A 147 -3.29 4.70 2.57
CA ASP A 147 -4.30 4.94 1.53
C ASP A 147 -5.05 3.65 1.20
N HIS A 148 -4.35 2.52 1.05
CA HIS A 148 -4.98 1.23 0.78
C HIS A 148 -5.77 0.66 1.97
N VAL A 149 -5.34 0.89 3.21
CA VAL A 149 -6.18 0.60 4.40
C VAL A 149 -7.47 1.42 4.35
N GLY A 150 -7.36 2.70 4.03
CA GLY A 150 -8.52 3.58 3.84
C GLY A 150 -9.42 3.14 2.68
N GLN A 151 -8.84 2.72 1.56
CA GLN A 151 -9.58 2.18 0.42
C GLN A 151 -10.36 0.92 0.79
N ILE A 152 -9.74 -0.04 1.48
CA ILE A 152 -10.41 -1.25 1.96
C ILE A 152 -11.57 -0.90 2.91
N ALA A 153 -11.32 -0.05 3.90
CA ALA A 153 -12.34 0.37 4.85
C ALA A 153 -13.54 1.02 4.15
N ARG A 154 -13.26 1.88 3.16
CA ARG A 154 -14.30 2.53 2.35
C ARG A 154 -15.08 1.52 1.52
N THR A 155 -14.40 0.62 0.80
CA THR A 155 -15.06 -0.41 -0.01
C THR A 155 -15.98 -1.28 0.84
N MET A 156 -15.53 -1.69 2.02
CA MET A 156 -16.35 -2.44 2.97
C MET A 156 -17.56 -1.62 3.46
N ALA A 157 -17.37 -0.34 3.81
CA ALA A 157 -18.47 0.52 4.25
C ALA A 157 -19.55 0.69 3.18
N LYS A 158 -19.19 0.76 1.90
CA LYS A 158 -20.12 0.89 0.77
C LYS A 158 -21.10 -0.29 0.67
N ALA A 159 -20.76 -1.47 1.16
CA ALA A 159 -21.67 -2.62 1.18
C ALA A 159 -22.98 -2.36 1.95
N TYR A 160 -22.96 -1.46 2.95
CA TYR A 160 -24.14 -1.11 3.74
C TYR A 160 -24.72 0.28 3.45
N THR A 161 -24.32 0.94 2.36
CA THR A 161 -24.79 2.31 2.03
C THR A 161 -26.30 2.45 2.15
N ASN A 162 -27.07 1.54 1.54
CA ASN A 162 -28.53 1.60 1.59
C ASN A 162 -29.10 1.26 2.97
N ALA A 163 -28.44 0.41 3.72
CA ALA A 163 -28.91 -0.03 5.04
C ALA A 163 -28.69 1.04 6.13
N THR A 164 -27.80 2.02 5.90
CA THR A 164 -27.58 3.12 6.84
C THR A 164 -28.75 4.11 6.90
N GLY A 165 -29.62 4.14 5.89
CA GLY A 165 -30.75 5.07 5.83
C GLY A 165 -30.33 6.52 6.08
N PRO A 166 -31.04 7.29 6.93
CA PRO A 166 -30.73 8.70 7.17
C PRO A 166 -29.35 8.95 7.79
N TRP A 167 -28.73 7.95 8.43
CA TRP A 167 -27.43 8.09 9.07
C TRP A 167 -26.28 8.37 8.09
N ILE A 168 -26.50 8.17 6.78
CA ILE A 168 -25.52 8.50 5.72
C ILE A 168 -25.03 9.95 5.80
N GLU A 169 -25.87 10.87 6.30
CA GLU A 169 -25.55 12.29 6.49
C GLU A 169 -24.31 12.50 7.39
N TYR A 170 -24.06 11.60 8.33
CA TYR A 170 -22.96 11.66 9.30
C TYR A 170 -21.76 10.80 8.94
N LEU A 171 -21.85 9.99 7.88
CA LEU A 171 -20.84 9.00 7.51
C LEU A 171 -19.98 9.48 6.33
N SER A 172 -18.93 10.25 6.63
CA SER A 172 -18.05 10.83 5.60
C SER A 172 -17.40 9.78 4.70
N ILE A 173 -17.18 8.57 5.20
CA ILE A 173 -16.60 7.44 4.43
C ILE A 173 -17.49 7.00 3.26
N LEU A 174 -18.78 7.26 3.31
CA LEU A 174 -19.75 6.93 2.25
C LEU A 174 -19.90 8.04 1.20
N ARG A 175 -19.38 9.24 1.46
CA ARG A 175 -19.45 10.34 0.50
C ARG A 175 -18.49 10.08 -0.65
N ASP A 176 -18.91 10.43 -1.85
CA ASP A 176 -18.01 10.33 -3.00
C ASP A 176 -16.82 11.28 -2.83
N ARG A 177 -15.64 10.81 -3.18
CA ARG A 177 -14.47 11.70 -3.25
C ARG A 177 -14.74 12.67 -4.39
N VAL A 178 -14.79 13.97 -4.08
CA VAL A 178 -14.80 15.00 -5.13
C VAL A 178 -13.49 14.81 -5.90
N LYS A 179 -13.58 14.49 -7.19
CA LYS A 179 -12.41 14.53 -8.08
C LYS A 179 -12.07 16.01 -8.25
N GLU A 180 -11.03 16.47 -7.58
CA GLU A 180 -10.40 17.75 -7.89
C GLU A 180 -9.70 17.71 -9.25
#